data_4305df8880d571db4cc407a1197a6b18
#
_entry.id   4305df8880d571db4cc407a1197a6b18
#
_cell.length_a   1.000
_cell.length_b   1.000
_cell.length_c   1.000
_cell.angle_alpha   90.00
_cell.angle_beta   90.00
_cell.angle_gamma   90.00
#
_symmetry.space_group_name_H-M   'P 1'
#
loop_
_entity.id
_entity.type
_entity.pdbx_description
1 polymer ?
#
loop_
_entity_poly.entity_id
_entity_poly.type
_entity_poly.pdbx_seq_one_letter_code
_entity_poly.pdbx_strand_id
1 'polypeptide(L)'
;MLILAVGIGIVFCIIVFICYSYKQNQRSKYTSEVYKVFKGQYGRESVISMGYAQTNAFTDPVTLILAVSKDDHRVVDAWEVTQEEMENSCRSCEEYIGMDLIKYYKENQERIEKSQMMNQMVGRDSAKKQAFDMAVQQILGKLGK
;
A
#
# COMPACT_ATOMS: atom_id res chain seq x y z
N MET A 1 -17.42 30.67 -30.66
CA MET A 1 -16.05 30.20 -30.38
C MET A 1 -15.85 29.90 -28.92
N LEU A 2 -16.08 30.79 -27.99
CA LEU A 2 -15.88 30.56 -26.52
C LEU A 2 -16.70 29.38 -25.97
N ILE A 3 -17.98 29.29 -26.29
CA ILE A 3 -18.91 28.23 -25.82
C ILE A 3 -18.44 26.84 -26.32
N LEU A 4 -17.94 26.78 -27.54
CA LEU A 4 -17.45 25.53 -28.12
C LEU A 4 -16.15 25.07 -27.44
N ALA A 5 -15.24 25.99 -27.11
CA ALA A 5 -14.02 25.69 -26.41
C ALA A 5 -14.27 25.18 -24.97
N VAL A 6 -15.24 25.80 -24.27
CA VAL A 6 -15.67 25.36 -22.92
C VAL A 6 -16.29 23.96 -22.99
N GLY A 7 -17.16 23.72 -23.99
CA GLY A 7 -17.78 22.40 -24.18
C GLY A 7 -16.75 21.30 -24.40
N ILE A 8 -15.75 21.53 -25.25
CA ILE A 8 -14.65 20.57 -25.51
C ILE A 8 -13.85 20.31 -24.22
N GLY A 9 -13.55 21.36 -23.45
CA GLY A 9 -12.83 21.24 -22.19
C GLY A 9 -13.57 20.36 -21.17
N ILE A 10 -14.89 20.54 -21.04
CA ILE A 10 -15.72 19.72 -20.12
C ILE A 10 -15.72 18.26 -20.56
N VAL A 11 -15.91 17.97 -21.85
CA VAL A 11 -15.89 16.60 -22.38
C VAL A 11 -14.54 15.94 -22.11
N PHE A 12 -13.44 16.65 -22.33
CA PHE A 12 -12.10 16.15 -22.06
C PHE A 12 -11.90 15.80 -20.57
N CYS A 13 -12.33 16.68 -19.66
CA CYS A 13 -12.28 16.43 -18.22
C CYS A 13 -13.09 15.20 -17.81
N ILE A 14 -14.27 15.00 -18.40
CA ILE A 14 -15.11 13.82 -18.14
C ILE A 14 -14.41 12.55 -18.61
N ILE A 15 -13.82 12.55 -19.80
CA ILE A 15 -13.08 11.39 -20.33
C ILE A 15 -11.89 11.04 -19.41
N VAL A 16 -11.10 12.03 -19.01
CA VAL A 16 -9.96 11.83 -18.10
C VAL A 16 -10.44 11.25 -16.76
N PHE A 17 -11.53 11.79 -16.22
CA PHE A 17 -12.11 11.30 -14.96
C PHE A 17 -12.60 9.85 -15.07
N ILE A 18 -13.26 9.49 -16.18
CA ILE A 18 -13.71 8.10 -16.41
C ILE A 18 -12.52 7.15 -16.54
N CYS A 19 -11.49 7.52 -17.30
CA CYS A 19 -10.27 6.71 -17.44
C CYS A 19 -9.55 6.52 -16.09
N TYR A 20 -9.44 7.57 -15.29
CA TYR A 20 -8.86 7.53 -13.95
C TYR A 20 -9.65 6.61 -13.02
N SER A 21 -10.98 6.77 -13.00
CA SER A 21 -11.87 5.95 -12.16
C SER A 21 -11.82 4.46 -12.54
N TYR A 22 -11.74 4.18 -13.85
CA TYR A 22 -11.60 2.81 -14.35
C TYR A 22 -10.28 2.19 -13.91
N LYS A 23 -9.17 2.92 -14.04
CA LYS A 23 -7.83 2.48 -13.60
C LYS A 23 -7.81 2.17 -12.10
N GLN A 24 -8.37 3.06 -11.28
CA GLN A 24 -8.51 2.88 -9.84
C GLN A 24 -9.30 1.61 -9.47
N ASN A 25 -10.40 1.37 -10.17
CA ASN A 25 -11.26 0.22 -9.93
C ASN A 25 -10.55 -1.11 -10.28
N GLN A 26 -9.85 -1.17 -11.40
CA GLN A 26 -9.06 -2.34 -11.82
C GLN A 26 -7.97 -2.65 -10.80
N ARG A 27 -7.27 -1.63 -10.32
CA ARG A 27 -6.25 -1.78 -9.30
C ARG A 27 -6.81 -2.30 -7.98
N SER A 28 -7.91 -1.73 -7.51
CA SER A 28 -8.57 -2.15 -6.28
C SER A 28 -9.00 -3.63 -6.34
N LYS A 29 -9.52 -4.07 -7.48
CA LYS A 29 -9.87 -5.48 -7.72
C LYS A 29 -8.64 -6.37 -7.64
N TYR A 30 -7.58 -6.02 -8.36
CA TYR A 30 -6.33 -6.79 -8.36
C TYR A 30 -5.72 -6.90 -6.95
N THR A 31 -5.61 -5.79 -6.24
CA THR A 31 -5.10 -5.78 -4.85
C THR A 31 -5.96 -6.65 -3.94
N SER A 32 -7.29 -6.62 -4.10
CA SER A 32 -8.21 -7.46 -3.33
C SER A 32 -8.02 -8.95 -3.63
N GLU A 33 -7.79 -9.31 -4.88
CA GLU A 33 -7.51 -10.70 -5.29
C GLU A 33 -6.19 -11.20 -4.71
N VAL A 34 -5.12 -10.40 -4.85
CA VAL A 34 -3.80 -10.71 -4.26
C VAL A 34 -3.92 -10.87 -2.73
N TYR A 35 -4.64 -9.97 -2.06
CA TYR A 35 -4.88 -10.05 -0.62
C TYR A 35 -5.61 -11.35 -0.22
N LYS A 36 -6.62 -11.78 -0.99
CA LYS A 36 -7.35 -13.02 -0.72
C LYS A 36 -6.45 -14.25 -0.87
N VAL A 37 -5.60 -14.28 -1.92
CA VAL A 37 -4.63 -15.36 -2.13
C VAL A 37 -3.64 -15.41 -0.96
N PHE A 38 -3.07 -14.28 -0.61
CA PHE A 38 -2.12 -14.14 0.50
C PHE A 38 -2.74 -14.58 1.84
N LYS A 39 -3.96 -14.13 2.10
CA LYS A 39 -4.72 -14.52 3.30
C LYS A 39 -5.05 -16.01 3.31
N GLY A 40 -5.37 -16.61 2.18
CA GLY A 40 -5.58 -18.05 2.05
C GLY A 40 -4.34 -18.85 2.41
N GLN A 41 -3.17 -18.35 2.02
CA GLN A 41 -1.89 -19.00 2.23
C GLN A 41 -1.39 -18.89 3.67
N TYR A 42 -1.49 -17.70 4.29
CA TYR A 42 -0.86 -17.41 5.58
C TYR A 42 -1.85 -17.18 6.74
N GLY A 43 -3.14 -16.98 6.47
CA GLY A 43 -4.10 -16.49 7.45
C GLY A 43 -4.39 -17.40 8.65
N ARG A 44 -3.99 -18.69 8.60
CA ARG A 44 -4.19 -19.62 9.71
C ARG A 44 -3.20 -19.39 10.84
N GLU A 45 -1.93 -19.22 10.51
CA GLU A 45 -0.81 -19.16 11.45
C GLU A 45 -0.29 -17.73 11.66
N SER A 46 -0.71 -16.80 10.80
CA SER A 46 -0.20 -15.43 10.79
C SER A 46 -1.31 -14.40 10.92
N VAL A 47 -0.96 -13.24 11.45
CA VAL A 47 -1.76 -12.01 11.37
C VAL A 47 -1.40 -11.32 10.06
N ILE A 48 -2.43 -10.97 9.28
CA ILE A 48 -2.22 -10.31 8.00
C ILE A 48 -2.62 -8.84 8.10
N SER A 49 -1.81 -7.99 7.52
CA SER A 49 -2.07 -6.56 7.40
C SER A 49 -1.66 -6.04 6.04
N MET A 50 -2.20 -4.89 5.69
CA MET A 50 -1.92 -4.20 4.45
C MET A 50 -1.65 -2.74 4.74
N GLY A 51 -0.51 -2.25 4.28
CA GLY A 51 -0.15 -0.85 4.33
C GLY A 51 -0.17 -0.24 2.94
N TYR A 52 -0.40 1.06 2.90
CA TYR A 52 -0.58 1.82 1.68
C TYR A 52 0.10 3.16 1.78
N ALA A 53 0.84 3.54 0.75
CA ALA A 53 1.41 4.88 0.66
C ALA A 53 1.48 5.35 -0.80
N GLN A 54 1.36 6.66 -0.99
CA GLN A 54 1.43 7.31 -2.29
C GLN A 54 2.52 8.38 -2.28
N THR A 55 3.36 8.40 -3.30
CA THR A 55 4.50 9.32 -3.37
C THR A 55 4.09 10.73 -3.78
N ASN A 56 3.14 10.85 -4.69
CA ASN A 56 2.53 12.11 -5.12
C ASN A 56 1.18 11.85 -5.80
N ALA A 57 0.44 12.91 -6.14
CA ALA A 57 -0.89 12.80 -6.76
C ALA A 57 -0.89 12.15 -8.15
N PHE A 58 0.26 12.07 -8.81
CA PHE A 58 0.41 11.57 -10.18
C PHE A 58 1.06 10.19 -10.26
N THR A 59 1.61 9.68 -9.15
CA THR A 59 2.23 8.35 -9.09
C THR A 59 1.27 7.32 -8.51
N ASP A 60 1.43 6.08 -8.99
CA ASP A 60 0.67 4.97 -8.46
C ASP A 60 1.12 4.66 -7.02
N PRO A 61 0.19 4.45 -6.10
CA PRO A 61 0.52 4.13 -4.73
C PRO A 61 1.18 2.75 -4.62
N VAL A 62 2.00 2.58 -3.59
CA VAL A 62 2.59 1.31 -3.19
C VAL A 62 1.70 0.68 -2.13
N THR A 63 1.35 -0.59 -2.32
CA THR A 63 0.62 -1.38 -1.33
C THR A 63 1.51 -2.53 -0.88
N LEU A 64 1.71 -2.66 0.43
CA LEU A 64 2.43 -3.78 1.04
C LEU A 64 1.46 -4.65 1.82
N ILE A 65 1.54 -5.96 1.60
CA ILE A 65 0.79 -6.96 2.36
C ILE A 65 1.80 -7.77 3.17
N LEU A 66 1.59 -7.85 4.47
CA LEU A 66 2.47 -8.54 5.41
C LEU A 66 1.73 -9.70 6.08
N ALA A 67 2.41 -10.83 6.21
CA ALA A 67 2.03 -11.92 7.10
C ALA A 67 3.03 -11.98 8.27
N VAL A 68 2.52 -11.95 9.49
CA VAL A 68 3.34 -11.93 10.70
C VAL A 68 2.93 -13.07 11.59
N SER A 69 3.88 -13.87 12.01
CA SER A 69 3.69 -14.98 12.92
C SER A 69 3.05 -14.52 14.23
N LYS A 70 2.06 -15.26 14.70
CA LYS A 70 1.37 -15.00 15.96
C LYS A 70 2.25 -15.28 17.19
N ASP A 71 3.21 -16.18 17.04
CA ASP A 71 4.01 -16.69 18.14
C ASP A 71 5.22 -15.79 18.43
N ASP A 72 6.01 -15.47 17.41
CA ASP A 72 7.27 -14.72 17.57
C ASP A 72 7.25 -13.31 16.98
N HIS A 73 6.12 -12.89 16.42
CA HIS A 73 5.91 -11.56 15.83
C HIS A 73 6.90 -11.20 14.71
N ARG A 74 7.43 -12.22 14.02
CA ARG A 74 8.31 -12.04 12.87
C ARG A 74 7.53 -12.03 11.57
N VAL A 75 8.02 -11.27 10.62
CA VAL A 75 7.47 -11.26 9.26
C VAL A 75 7.74 -12.61 8.60
N VAL A 76 6.68 -13.33 8.26
CA VAL A 76 6.74 -14.63 7.57
C VAL A 76 6.89 -14.42 6.07
N ASP A 77 6.11 -13.49 5.52
CA ASP A 77 6.18 -13.09 4.12
C ASP A 77 5.69 -11.65 3.92
N ALA A 78 6.13 -11.03 2.85
CA ALA A 78 5.77 -9.67 2.48
C ALA A 78 5.67 -9.53 0.96
N TRP A 79 4.54 -9.00 0.48
CA TRP A 79 4.30 -8.79 -0.95
C TRP A 79 4.04 -7.32 -1.23
N GLU A 80 4.69 -6.80 -2.26
CA GLU A 80 4.45 -5.46 -2.82
C GLU A 80 3.53 -5.58 -4.03
N VAL A 81 2.42 -4.84 -4.00
CA VAL A 81 1.50 -4.70 -5.13
C VAL A 81 1.68 -3.31 -5.72
N THR A 82 2.10 -3.26 -6.97
CA THR A 82 2.31 -2.02 -7.72
C THR A 82 1.59 -2.06 -9.05
N GLN A 83 1.39 -0.89 -9.64
CA GLN A 83 0.94 -0.74 -11.00
C GLN A 83 2.00 0.07 -11.75
N GLU A 84 2.69 -0.57 -12.68
CA GLU A 84 3.68 0.05 -13.56
C GLU A 84 3.17 -0.01 -15.00
N GLU A 85 3.28 1.09 -15.76
CA GLU A 85 2.94 1.15 -17.19
C GLU A 85 1.57 0.53 -17.57
N MET A 86 0.54 0.72 -16.74
CA MET A 86 -0.81 0.13 -16.86
C MET A 86 -0.90 -1.37 -16.53
N GLU A 87 0.18 -2.02 -16.13
CA GLU A 87 0.14 -3.41 -15.67
C GLU A 87 0.19 -3.48 -14.15
N ASN A 88 -0.67 -4.35 -13.59
CA ASN A 88 -0.62 -4.67 -12.17
C ASN A 88 0.45 -5.72 -11.94
N SER A 89 1.31 -5.50 -10.97
CA SER A 89 2.35 -6.44 -10.59
C SER A 89 2.35 -6.73 -9.09
N CYS A 90 2.78 -7.93 -8.75
CA CYS A 90 2.97 -8.36 -7.37
C CYS A 90 4.34 -9.03 -7.27
N ARG A 91 5.14 -8.61 -6.28
CA ARG A 91 6.45 -9.18 -6.04
C ARG A 91 6.72 -9.38 -4.55
N SER A 92 7.48 -10.41 -4.22
CA SER A 92 7.96 -10.64 -2.85
C SER A 92 8.97 -9.58 -2.43
N CYS A 93 8.92 -9.19 -1.17
CA CYS A 93 9.82 -8.24 -0.52
C CYS A 93 10.68 -8.96 0.50
N GLU A 94 11.72 -9.63 0.04
CA GLU A 94 12.62 -10.44 0.87
C GLU A 94 13.28 -9.64 2.00
N GLU A 95 13.49 -8.33 1.82
CA GLU A 95 14.09 -7.44 2.80
C GLU A 95 13.32 -7.34 4.12
N TYR A 96 12.03 -7.67 4.14
CA TYR A 96 11.21 -7.64 5.35
C TYR A 96 11.07 -9.01 6.02
N ILE A 97 11.34 -10.11 5.30
CA ILE A 97 11.16 -11.46 5.81
C ILE A 97 12.10 -11.73 6.99
N GLY A 98 11.55 -12.27 8.07
CA GLY A 98 12.28 -12.56 9.31
C GLY A 98 12.47 -11.38 10.24
N MET A 99 12.03 -10.18 9.86
CA MET A 99 12.13 -8.99 10.70
C MET A 99 11.21 -9.10 11.93
N ASP A 100 11.75 -8.82 13.11
CA ASP A 100 10.99 -8.72 14.36
C ASP A 100 10.26 -7.36 14.40
N LEU A 101 8.93 -7.39 14.31
CA LEU A 101 8.12 -6.17 14.23
C LEU A 101 8.08 -5.38 15.54
N ILE A 102 8.16 -6.04 16.68
CA ILE A 102 8.15 -5.36 17.98
C ILE A 102 9.44 -4.56 18.16
N LYS A 103 10.58 -5.19 17.83
CA LYS A 103 11.87 -4.51 17.85
C LYS A 103 11.92 -3.36 16.87
N TYR A 104 11.48 -3.61 15.61
CA TYR A 104 11.42 -2.58 14.58
C TYR A 104 10.58 -1.37 15.01
N TYR A 105 9.39 -1.60 15.57
CA TYR A 105 8.50 -0.53 16.02
C TYR A 105 9.15 0.30 17.15
N LYS A 106 9.72 -0.35 18.16
CA LYS A 106 10.40 0.35 19.26
C LYS A 106 11.55 1.24 18.80
N GLU A 107 12.34 0.77 17.84
CA GLU A 107 13.48 1.51 17.27
C GLU A 107 13.05 2.67 16.37
N ASN A 108 11.85 2.61 15.78
CA ASN A 108 11.36 3.57 14.80
C ASN A 108 10.10 4.34 15.25
N GLN A 109 9.68 4.22 16.49
CA GLN A 109 8.41 4.74 16.99
C GLN A 109 8.23 6.23 16.70
N GLU A 110 9.21 7.07 17.03
CA GLU A 110 9.13 8.52 16.80
C GLU A 110 8.96 8.87 15.31
N ARG A 111 9.64 8.13 14.43
CA ARG A 111 9.54 8.34 12.99
C ARG A 111 8.17 7.90 12.45
N ILE A 112 7.67 6.77 12.92
CA ILE A 112 6.38 6.21 12.52
C ILE A 112 5.24 7.14 12.95
N GLU A 113 5.27 7.63 14.18
CA GLU A 113 4.27 8.57 14.69
C GLU A 113 4.31 9.93 13.96
N LYS A 114 5.52 10.45 13.69
CA LYS A 114 5.69 11.69 12.90
C LYS A 114 5.23 11.55 11.45
N SER A 115 5.46 10.40 10.82
CA SER A 115 5.07 10.20 9.42
C SER A 115 3.56 10.20 9.20
N GLN A 116 2.78 9.86 10.22
CA GLN A 116 1.32 9.97 10.18
C GLN A 116 0.82 11.42 10.22
N MET A 117 1.54 12.30 10.91
CA MET A 117 1.17 13.72 11.01
C MET A 117 1.53 14.53 9.76
N MET A 118 2.49 14.06 8.98
CA MET A 118 3.00 14.75 7.80
C MET A 118 2.74 13.90 6.56
N ASN A 119 1.68 14.24 5.81
CA ASN A 119 1.46 13.76 4.44
C ASN A 119 2.58 14.28 3.52
N GLN A 120 3.83 13.90 3.77
CA GLN A 120 4.95 14.33 2.94
C GLN A 120 5.02 13.47 1.68
N MET A 121 4.93 14.13 0.55
CA MET A 121 5.27 13.60 -0.77
C MET A 121 6.75 13.23 -0.78
N VAL A 122 7.03 11.94 -0.80
CA VAL A 122 8.39 11.41 -0.72
C VAL A 122 8.60 10.39 -1.84
N GLY A 123 9.84 10.16 -2.25
CA GLY A 123 10.17 9.24 -3.34
C GLY A 123 9.71 7.79 -3.11
N ARG A 124 9.77 6.94 -4.16
CA ARG A 124 9.24 5.56 -4.15
C ARG A 124 9.71 4.70 -2.96
N ASP A 125 11.00 4.74 -2.64
CA ASP A 125 11.57 3.95 -1.52
C ASP A 125 10.99 4.39 -0.18
N SER A 126 10.70 5.67 -0.06
CA SER A 126 10.05 6.22 1.13
C SER A 126 8.56 5.86 1.20
N ALA A 127 7.85 5.76 0.06
CA ALA A 127 6.47 5.28 0.02
C ALA A 127 6.38 3.82 0.44
N LYS A 128 7.30 2.98 -0.01
CA LYS A 128 7.39 1.58 0.40
C LYS A 128 7.60 1.46 1.91
N LYS A 129 8.51 2.27 2.46
CA LYS A 129 8.75 2.32 3.91
C LYS A 129 7.53 2.82 4.69
N GLN A 130 6.83 3.83 4.20
CA GLN A 130 5.58 4.31 4.82
C GLN A 130 4.48 3.25 4.78
N ALA A 131 4.32 2.53 3.67
CA ALA A 131 3.38 1.42 3.56
C ALA A 131 3.72 0.31 4.56
N PHE A 132 5.00 0.00 4.73
CA PHE A 132 5.46 -0.96 5.74
C PHE A 132 5.12 -0.49 7.17
N ASP A 133 5.44 0.75 7.51
CA ASP A 133 5.15 1.33 8.83
C ASP A 133 3.65 1.30 9.14
N MET A 134 2.79 1.61 8.16
CA MET A 134 1.34 1.52 8.31
C MET A 134 0.88 0.08 8.57
N ALA A 135 1.41 -0.88 7.84
CA ALA A 135 1.09 -2.29 8.02
C ALA A 135 1.53 -2.79 9.40
N VAL A 136 2.71 -2.39 9.86
CA VAL A 136 3.24 -2.72 11.21
C VAL A 136 2.31 -2.20 12.29
N GLN A 137 1.88 -0.95 12.23
CA GLN A 137 0.97 -0.37 13.22
C GLN A 137 -0.38 -1.10 13.27
N GLN A 138 -0.93 -1.45 12.11
CA GLN A 138 -2.17 -2.23 12.07
C GLN A 138 -2.03 -3.61 12.70
N ILE A 139 -0.88 -4.27 12.51
CA ILE A 139 -0.60 -5.56 13.14
C ILE A 139 -0.52 -5.42 14.66
N LEU A 140 0.24 -4.44 15.15
CA LEU A 140 0.37 -4.20 16.59
C LEU A 140 -0.99 -3.88 17.22
N GLY A 141 -1.83 -3.10 16.56
CA GLY A 141 -3.21 -2.85 17.00
C GLY A 141 -4.06 -4.13 17.06
N LYS A 142 -3.90 -5.05 16.11
CA LYS A 142 -4.59 -6.36 16.12
C LYS A 142 -4.06 -7.30 17.20
N LEU A 143 -2.79 -7.16 17.58
CA LEU A 143 -2.16 -7.95 18.65
C LEU A 143 -2.41 -7.37 20.05
N GLY A 144 -3.08 -6.22 20.18
CA GLY A 144 -3.39 -5.56 21.44
C GLY A 144 -2.16 -4.95 22.15
N LYS A 145 -1.18 -4.52 21.37
CA LYS A 145 0.08 -3.94 21.85
C LYS A 145 0.27 -2.50 21.40
#